data_4cf211d8b8169ce59f527c4b7549648b
#
_entry.id   4cf211d8b8169ce59f527c4b7549648b
#
_cell.length_a   1.000
_cell.length_b   1.000
_cell.length_c   1.000
_cell.angle_alpha   90.00
_cell.angle_beta   90.00
_cell.angle_gamma   90.00
#
_symmetry.space_group_name_H-M   'P 1'
#
loop_
_entity.id
_entity.type
_entity.pdbx_description
1 polymer ?
#
loop_
_entity_poly.entity_id
_entity_poly.type
_entity_poly.pdbx_seq_one_letter_code
_entity_poly.pdbx_strand_id
1 'polypeptide(L)'
;AVTVNTGLLMDDKLAIMASASRRTADKLFAKGTYSDAWSYYFNASYSVNNDNRLEFIALGSPQFHGQNFWNNRISNYSHELAREMGVAEEDLRTEYGLDYNPRADDLQTPYTGKRAVASWRPFDGWNYRTRDQRSTVMINERNNYFHKPIVQMNWYSNLNDSMTMATSFYYSGGEGGGSGSAGSILWGDNGTRDYDATIARNMSEAQFKDGYGYQSRGVLRGSRNNQSTFGIMSKLEQDMGNGLSVTYGLDIRTAKVEHYRQ
;
A
#
# COMPACT_ATOMS: atom_id res chain seq x y z
N ALA A 1 -4.01 -18.11 4.43
CA ALA A 1 -3.51 -18.34 3.07
C ALA A 1 -4.09 -19.62 2.49
N VAL A 2 -4.37 -19.61 1.23
CA VAL A 2 -4.80 -20.79 0.45
C VAL A 2 -3.93 -20.83 -0.80
N THR A 3 -3.42 -22.03 -1.11
CA THR A 3 -2.64 -22.29 -2.33
C THR A 3 -3.18 -23.55 -3.00
N VAL A 4 -3.37 -23.48 -4.30
CA VAL A 4 -3.83 -24.58 -5.12
C VAL A 4 -2.83 -24.79 -6.26
N ASN A 5 -2.45 -26.05 -6.49
CA ASN A 5 -1.63 -26.49 -7.60
C ASN A 5 -2.35 -27.63 -8.30
N THR A 6 -2.42 -27.59 -9.62
CA THR A 6 -3.13 -28.61 -10.39
C THR A 6 -2.28 -29.85 -10.65
N GLY A 7 -0.95 -29.76 -10.54
CA GLY A 7 -0.06 -30.70 -11.21
C GLY A 7 -0.11 -30.50 -12.73
N LEU A 8 0.35 -31.49 -13.47
CA LEU A 8 0.32 -31.48 -14.94
C LEU A 8 -1.05 -31.92 -15.44
N LEU A 9 -1.60 -31.18 -16.38
CA LEU A 9 -2.89 -31.39 -17.05
C LEU A 9 -2.68 -31.43 -18.56
N MET A 10 -3.68 -31.88 -19.32
CA MET A 10 -3.71 -31.84 -20.78
C MET A 10 -2.49 -32.54 -21.40
N ASP A 11 -2.29 -33.81 -21.07
CA ASP A 11 -1.13 -34.59 -21.50
C ASP A 11 0.21 -33.90 -21.18
N ASP A 12 0.34 -33.48 -19.91
CA ASP A 12 1.52 -32.83 -19.34
C ASP A 12 1.87 -31.45 -19.90
N LYS A 13 0.94 -30.82 -20.63
CA LYS A 13 1.17 -29.53 -21.28
C LYS A 13 0.84 -28.32 -20.41
N LEU A 14 -0.09 -28.45 -19.45
CA LEU A 14 -0.58 -27.33 -18.67
C LEU A 14 -0.35 -27.56 -17.18
N ALA A 15 0.21 -26.57 -16.49
CA ALA A 15 0.25 -26.49 -15.04
C ALA A 15 -0.27 -25.14 -14.56
N ILE A 16 -1.08 -25.15 -13.50
CA ILE A 16 -1.64 -23.95 -12.91
C ILE A 16 -1.36 -23.93 -11.42
N MET A 17 -0.95 -22.77 -10.92
CA MET A 17 -0.81 -22.45 -9.50
C MET A 17 -1.58 -21.17 -9.18
N ALA A 18 -2.35 -21.19 -8.12
CA ALA A 18 -2.98 -19.99 -7.58
C ALA A 18 -2.80 -19.94 -6.07
N SER A 19 -2.52 -18.76 -5.54
CA SER A 19 -2.44 -18.51 -4.10
C SER A 19 -3.09 -17.19 -3.74
N ALA A 20 -3.78 -17.19 -2.60
CA ALA A 20 -4.32 -15.98 -2.02
C ALA A 20 -4.14 -15.99 -0.50
N SER A 21 -3.83 -14.84 0.08
CA SER A 21 -3.79 -14.67 1.52
C SER A 21 -4.34 -13.33 1.97
N ARG A 22 -4.81 -13.28 3.20
CA ARG A 22 -5.17 -12.04 3.88
C ARG A 22 -4.58 -12.03 5.28
N ARG A 23 -4.05 -10.88 5.66
CA ARG A 23 -3.64 -10.56 7.01
C ARG A 23 -4.36 -9.29 7.45
N THR A 24 -5.03 -9.35 8.59
CA THR A 24 -5.73 -8.20 9.15
C THR A 24 -5.48 -8.10 10.63
N ALA A 25 -5.37 -6.86 11.12
CA ALA A 25 -5.31 -6.52 12.53
C ALA A 25 -6.02 -5.18 12.74
N ASP A 26 -6.85 -5.10 13.77
CA ASP A 26 -7.61 -3.89 14.08
C ASP A 26 -6.77 -2.88 14.88
N LYS A 27 -5.86 -3.37 15.70
CA LYS A 27 -4.87 -2.60 16.44
C LYS A 27 -3.59 -3.43 16.48
N LEU A 28 -2.48 -2.87 16.04
CA LEU A 28 -1.18 -3.53 16.13
C LEU A 28 -0.59 -3.31 17.52
N PHE A 29 -0.18 -2.10 17.82
CA PHE A 29 0.38 -1.71 19.11
C PHE A 29 -0.18 -0.37 19.56
N ALA A 30 0.10 0.69 18.82
CA ALA A 30 -0.38 2.02 19.11
C ALA A 30 -1.80 2.25 18.59
N LYS A 31 -2.52 3.20 19.17
CA LYS A 31 -3.85 3.63 18.77
C LYS A 31 -3.87 3.99 17.29
N GLY A 32 -4.87 3.51 16.57
CA GLY A 32 -5.05 3.79 15.14
C GLY A 32 -4.10 3.05 14.19
N THR A 33 -3.26 2.14 14.71
CA THR A 33 -2.38 1.31 13.87
C THR A 33 -3.04 -0.01 13.52
N TYR A 34 -3.94 0.02 12.59
CA TYR A 34 -4.56 -1.16 12.00
C TYR A 34 -3.83 -1.59 10.72
N SER A 35 -4.04 -2.81 10.29
CA SER A 35 -3.52 -3.34 9.04
C SER A 35 -4.53 -4.24 8.36
N ASP A 36 -4.60 -4.15 7.04
CA ASP A 36 -5.32 -5.08 6.19
C ASP A 36 -4.54 -5.23 4.89
N ALA A 37 -3.98 -6.39 4.71
CA ALA A 37 -3.14 -6.72 3.57
C ALA A 37 -3.62 -8.02 2.93
N TRP A 38 -3.70 -7.99 1.62
CA TRP A 38 -3.95 -9.16 0.79
C TRP A 38 -2.71 -9.45 -0.01
N SER A 39 -2.54 -10.70 -0.41
CA SER A 39 -1.65 -11.06 -1.49
C SER A 39 -2.31 -12.09 -2.37
N TYR A 40 -2.02 -12.01 -3.65
CA TYR A 40 -2.46 -12.98 -4.63
C TYR A 40 -1.33 -13.27 -5.62
N TYR A 41 -1.32 -14.50 -6.07
CA TYR A 41 -0.42 -15.00 -7.09
C TYR A 41 -1.17 -15.97 -7.99
N PHE A 42 -0.98 -15.85 -9.28
CA PHE A 42 -1.46 -16.78 -10.28
C PHE A 42 -0.34 -17.06 -11.26
N ASN A 43 -0.15 -18.30 -11.60
CA ASN A 43 0.76 -18.75 -12.63
C ASN A 43 0.08 -19.84 -13.47
N ALA A 44 0.19 -19.73 -14.77
CA ALA A 44 -0.19 -20.78 -15.70
C ALA A 44 0.94 -20.99 -16.69
N SER A 45 1.47 -22.21 -16.78
CA SER A 45 2.52 -22.61 -17.72
C SER A 45 1.95 -23.60 -18.73
N TYR A 46 2.10 -23.29 -20.01
CA TYR A 46 1.59 -24.10 -21.11
C TYR A 46 2.68 -24.43 -22.13
N SER A 47 2.97 -25.70 -22.30
CA SER A 47 3.86 -26.21 -23.35
C SER A 47 3.08 -26.32 -24.68
N VAL A 48 3.32 -25.37 -25.57
CA VAL A 48 2.69 -25.34 -26.90
C VAL A 48 3.15 -26.57 -27.72
N ASN A 49 4.45 -26.83 -27.67
CA ASN A 49 5.14 -27.98 -28.23
C ASN A 49 6.45 -28.20 -27.47
N ASN A 50 7.32 -29.11 -27.94
CA ASN A 50 8.59 -29.43 -27.28
C ASN A 50 9.56 -28.24 -27.22
N ASP A 51 9.43 -27.27 -28.14
CA ASP A 51 10.35 -26.16 -28.28
C ASP A 51 9.78 -24.84 -27.74
N ASN A 52 8.47 -24.78 -27.47
CA ASN A 52 7.80 -23.54 -27.09
C ASN A 52 6.95 -23.73 -25.85
N ARG A 53 7.21 -22.88 -24.86
CA ARG A 53 6.44 -22.79 -23.62
C ARG A 53 6.02 -21.33 -23.37
N LEU A 54 4.75 -21.15 -23.07
CA LEU A 54 4.20 -19.89 -22.59
C LEU A 54 3.95 -19.97 -21.10
N GLU A 55 4.18 -18.87 -20.43
CA GLU A 55 3.90 -18.74 -19.00
C GLU A 55 3.22 -17.41 -18.73
N PHE A 56 2.06 -17.47 -18.09
CA PHE A 56 1.34 -16.29 -17.63
C PHE A 56 1.45 -16.15 -16.12
N ILE A 57 1.83 -14.99 -15.64
CA ILE A 57 1.97 -14.66 -14.22
C ILE A 57 1.16 -13.42 -13.92
N ALA A 58 0.39 -13.47 -12.83
CA ALA A 58 -0.25 -12.31 -12.25
C ALA A 58 -0.05 -12.32 -10.73
N LEU A 59 0.43 -11.21 -10.17
CA LEU A 59 0.63 -11.09 -8.74
C LEU A 59 0.36 -9.67 -8.25
N GLY A 60 0.04 -9.55 -6.98
CA GLY A 60 -0.12 -8.27 -6.32
C GLY A 60 -0.36 -8.44 -4.82
N SER A 61 -0.11 -7.34 -4.10
CA SER A 61 -0.25 -7.30 -2.65
C SER A 61 -0.87 -5.96 -2.24
N PRO A 62 -2.20 -5.81 -2.42
CA PRO A 62 -2.88 -4.62 -1.92
C PRO A 62 -2.83 -4.57 -0.40
N GLN A 63 -2.46 -3.42 0.14
CA GLN A 63 -2.46 -3.20 1.58
C GLN A 63 -2.94 -1.80 1.95
N PHE A 64 -3.46 -1.72 3.16
CA PHE A 64 -3.89 -0.49 3.80
C PHE A 64 -3.59 -0.57 5.29
N HIS A 65 -2.98 0.47 5.87
CA HIS A 65 -2.64 0.48 7.28
C HIS A 65 -2.60 1.89 7.88
N GLY A 66 -2.89 1.98 9.17
CA GLY A 66 -2.64 3.16 9.99
C GLY A 66 -1.21 3.14 10.53
N GLN A 67 -0.60 4.30 10.62
CA GLN A 67 0.80 4.46 11.01
C GLN A 67 0.96 5.25 12.30
N ASN A 68 2.00 4.90 13.06
CA ASN A 68 2.60 5.72 14.10
C ASN A 68 4.12 5.72 13.85
N PHE A 69 4.64 6.72 13.13
CA PHE A 69 6.04 6.77 12.73
C PHE A 69 6.81 7.97 13.30
N TRP A 70 6.18 8.73 14.17
CA TRP A 70 6.86 9.82 14.87
C TRP A 70 7.72 9.28 16.01
N ASN A 71 8.89 9.84 16.13
CA ASN A 71 9.77 9.56 17.26
C ASN A 71 9.21 10.26 18.49
N ASN A 72 8.54 9.50 19.35
CA ASN A 72 8.12 9.95 20.66
C ASN A 72 9.21 9.58 21.68
N ARG A 73 9.27 10.32 22.78
CA ARG A 73 10.16 9.98 23.89
C ARG A 73 9.62 8.78 24.64
N ILE A 74 10.49 7.93 25.18
CA ILE A 74 10.07 6.77 25.97
C ILE A 74 9.18 7.17 27.15
N SER A 75 9.44 8.33 27.77
CA SER A 75 8.65 8.88 28.87
C SER A 75 7.20 9.25 28.46
N ASN A 76 6.93 9.43 27.17
CA ASN A 76 5.54 9.61 26.73
C ASN A 76 4.74 8.30 26.74
N TYR A 77 5.43 7.17 26.74
CA TYR A 77 4.80 5.84 26.79
C TYR A 77 4.74 5.30 28.22
N SER A 78 5.83 5.41 28.99
CA SER A 78 5.92 4.94 30.37
C SER A 78 7.07 5.63 31.11
N HIS A 79 6.77 6.21 32.25
CA HIS A 79 7.79 6.75 33.16
C HIS A 79 8.64 5.64 33.80
N GLU A 80 8.04 4.49 34.09
CA GLU A 80 8.74 3.33 34.61
C GLU A 80 9.84 2.87 33.67
N LEU A 81 9.47 2.60 32.40
CA LEU A 81 10.43 2.20 31.35
C LEU A 81 11.48 3.29 31.09
N ALA A 82 11.10 4.56 31.18
CA ALA A 82 12.04 5.67 31.00
C ALA A 82 13.11 5.68 32.10
N ARG A 83 12.72 5.46 33.36
CA ARG A 83 13.65 5.36 34.47
C ARG A 83 14.55 4.14 34.35
N GLU A 84 14.02 2.99 34.01
CA GLU A 84 14.82 1.78 33.76
C GLU A 84 15.86 1.99 32.66
N MET A 85 15.55 2.83 31.66
CA MET A 85 16.49 3.21 30.60
C MET A 85 17.44 4.37 30.99
N GLY A 86 17.38 4.86 32.23
CA GLY A 86 18.28 5.90 32.73
C GLY A 86 17.89 7.33 32.39
N VAL A 87 16.62 7.58 32.07
CA VAL A 87 16.12 8.95 31.86
C VAL A 87 15.98 9.64 33.20
N ALA A 88 16.59 10.83 33.35
CA ALA A 88 16.51 11.62 34.60
C ALA A 88 15.09 12.17 34.83
N GLU A 89 14.72 12.38 36.10
CA GLU A 89 13.37 12.83 36.48
C GLU A 89 13.00 14.17 35.82
N GLU A 90 13.96 15.09 35.70
CA GLU A 90 13.77 16.39 35.05
C GLU A 90 13.53 16.32 33.53
N ASP A 91 13.91 15.20 32.91
CA ASP A 91 13.73 14.95 31.48
C ASP A 91 12.46 14.17 31.15
N LEU A 92 11.73 13.70 32.16
CA LEU A 92 10.46 13.03 31.96
C LEU A 92 9.44 13.99 31.35
N ARG A 93 8.73 13.52 30.33
CA ARG A 93 7.63 14.22 29.71
C ARG A 93 6.31 13.59 30.14
N THR A 94 5.20 14.26 29.87
CA THR A 94 3.87 13.71 30.17
C THR A 94 3.75 12.28 29.68
N GLU A 95 3.31 11.39 30.55
CA GLU A 95 3.00 10.01 30.20
C GLU A 95 1.60 9.94 29.62
N TYR A 96 1.46 9.32 28.47
CA TYR A 96 0.19 9.16 27.77
C TYR A 96 -0.24 7.68 27.66
N GLY A 97 0.67 6.76 27.94
CA GLY A 97 0.44 5.33 27.93
C GLY A 97 1.11 4.59 26.77
N LEU A 98 1.18 3.26 26.90
CA LEU A 98 1.93 2.41 25.98
C LEU A 98 1.38 2.40 24.54
N ASP A 99 0.10 2.67 24.36
CA ASP A 99 -0.52 2.70 23.05
C ASP A 99 -0.59 4.11 22.43
N TYR A 100 0.15 5.07 22.99
CA TYR A 100 0.15 6.44 22.55
C TYR A 100 0.51 6.61 21.07
N ASN A 101 -0.37 7.31 20.37
CA ASN A 101 -0.14 7.81 19.03
C ASN A 101 -0.65 9.25 18.93
N PRO A 102 0.24 10.25 18.87
CA PRO A 102 -0.16 11.66 18.87
C PRO A 102 -1.02 12.08 17.67
N ARG A 103 -1.09 11.23 16.64
CA ARG A 103 -1.79 11.52 15.39
C ARG A 103 -3.10 10.74 15.23
N ALA A 104 -3.49 9.96 16.22
CA ALA A 104 -4.74 9.23 16.23
C ALA A 104 -5.53 9.54 17.50
N ASP A 105 -6.83 9.82 17.33
CA ASP A 105 -7.73 9.96 18.46
C ASP A 105 -9.15 9.52 18.10
N ASP A 106 -9.94 9.20 19.14
CA ASP A 106 -11.34 8.88 19.00
C ASP A 106 -12.14 10.16 18.78
N LEU A 107 -13.19 10.04 17.97
CA LEU A 107 -14.19 11.07 17.83
C LEU A 107 -15.22 10.91 18.95
N GLN A 108 -15.48 11.98 19.69
CA GLN A 108 -16.53 12.00 20.70
C GLN A 108 -17.93 12.04 20.04
N THR A 109 -18.00 12.74 18.90
CA THR A 109 -19.22 12.79 18.08
C THR A 109 -18.94 12.03 16.77
N PRO A 110 -19.64 10.93 16.49
CA PRO A 110 -19.47 10.22 15.24
C PRO A 110 -19.69 11.15 14.05
N TYR A 111 -18.72 11.18 13.15
CA TYR A 111 -18.82 12.00 11.95
C TYR A 111 -19.81 11.39 10.97
N THR A 112 -20.93 12.07 10.75
CA THR A 112 -22.00 11.62 9.86
C THR A 112 -21.95 12.23 8.46
N GLY A 113 -20.95 13.05 8.16
CA GLY A 113 -20.79 13.69 6.87
C GLY A 113 -20.51 12.70 5.74
N LYS A 114 -20.93 13.06 4.53
CA LYS A 114 -20.79 12.23 3.32
C LYS A 114 -19.32 11.96 2.91
N ARG A 115 -18.39 12.68 3.49
CA ARG A 115 -16.95 12.49 3.31
C ARG A 115 -16.38 12.17 4.68
N ALA A 116 -16.52 10.92 5.07
CA ALA A 116 -15.79 10.42 6.21
C ALA A 116 -14.32 10.75 6.05
N VAL A 117 -13.73 11.14 7.13
CA VAL A 117 -12.41 11.77 7.24
C VAL A 117 -11.26 10.94 6.68
N ALA A 118 -11.51 9.75 6.27
CA ALA A 118 -10.50 8.90 5.66
C ALA A 118 -11.05 8.14 4.46
N SER A 119 -11.95 8.72 3.71
CA SER A 119 -12.44 8.10 2.49
C SER A 119 -11.34 8.07 1.41
N TRP A 120 -10.29 7.42 1.73
CA TRP A 120 -9.25 7.02 0.82
C TRP A 120 -9.69 5.74 0.17
N ARG A 121 -10.03 5.79 -1.06
CA ARG A 121 -10.36 4.63 -1.85
C ARG A 121 -9.15 4.31 -2.71
N PRO A 122 -8.30 3.34 -2.34
CA PRO A 122 -7.28 2.89 -3.26
C PRO A 122 -7.88 2.23 -4.48
N PHE A 123 -9.09 1.62 -4.34
CA PHE A 123 -9.78 0.94 -5.44
C PHE A 123 -11.27 1.26 -5.41
N ASP A 124 -11.84 1.62 -6.56
CA ASP A 124 -13.27 1.55 -6.77
C ASP A 124 -13.71 0.09 -6.65
N GLY A 125 -14.64 -0.19 -5.75
CA GLY A 125 -15.14 -1.53 -5.49
C GLY A 125 -14.49 -2.29 -4.33
N TRP A 126 -13.37 -1.86 -3.81
CA TRP A 126 -12.83 -2.39 -2.56
C TRP A 126 -13.73 -1.98 -1.39
N ASN A 127 -14.16 -2.91 -0.57
CA ASN A 127 -15.18 -2.68 0.43
C ASN A 127 -14.69 -1.79 1.59
N TYR A 128 -14.69 -0.48 1.37
CA TYR A 128 -14.34 0.55 2.33
C TYR A 128 -15.39 0.81 3.39
N ARG A 129 -16.64 0.35 3.18
CA ARG A 129 -17.72 0.63 4.10
C ARG A 129 -17.42 0.22 5.53
N THR A 130 -16.73 -0.89 5.72
CA THR A 130 -16.30 -1.32 7.05
C THR A 130 -15.21 -0.44 7.66
N ARG A 131 -14.42 0.26 6.84
CA ARG A 131 -13.38 1.18 7.29
C ARG A 131 -13.87 2.60 7.44
N ASP A 132 -14.75 3.03 6.57
CA ASP A 132 -15.47 4.29 6.75
C ASP A 132 -16.22 4.28 8.10
N GLN A 133 -16.77 3.14 8.51
CA GLN A 133 -17.37 2.96 9.82
C GLN A 133 -16.35 3.05 10.97
N ARG A 134 -15.13 2.54 10.80
CA ARG A 134 -14.06 2.70 11.80
C ARG A 134 -13.59 4.14 11.88
N SER A 135 -13.51 4.83 10.77
CA SER A 135 -13.12 6.24 10.72
C SER A 135 -14.19 7.19 11.25
N THR A 136 -15.43 6.74 11.46
CA THR A 136 -16.47 7.54 12.12
C THR A 136 -16.31 7.63 13.63
N VAL A 137 -15.51 6.79 14.24
CA VAL A 137 -15.29 6.72 15.70
C VAL A 137 -13.85 6.98 16.10
N MET A 138 -12.92 6.89 15.17
CA MET A 138 -11.50 7.17 15.40
C MET A 138 -10.84 7.66 14.11
N ILE A 139 -10.00 8.67 14.23
CA ILE A 139 -9.18 9.19 13.13
C ILE A 139 -7.72 8.95 13.43
N ASN A 140 -6.99 8.40 12.44
CA ASN A 140 -5.55 8.52 12.37
C ASN A 140 -5.19 9.37 11.14
N GLU A 141 -4.53 10.50 11.32
CA GLU A 141 -4.12 11.34 10.19
C GLU A 141 -3.09 10.67 9.28
N ARG A 142 -2.48 9.57 9.74
CA ARG A 142 -1.41 8.86 9.03
C ARG A 142 -1.86 7.47 8.61
N ASN A 143 -2.46 7.43 7.45
CA ASN A 143 -2.79 6.18 6.78
C ASN A 143 -1.93 6.04 5.53
N ASN A 144 -1.62 4.81 5.19
CA ASN A 144 -0.91 4.47 3.97
C ASN A 144 -1.61 3.31 3.27
N TYR A 145 -1.58 3.32 1.95
CA TYR A 145 -2.04 2.21 1.14
C TYR A 145 -1.19 2.09 -0.10
N PHE A 146 -1.09 0.89 -0.62
CA PHE A 146 -0.60 0.68 -1.96
C PHE A 146 -1.08 -0.65 -2.54
N HIS A 147 -1.13 -0.69 -3.86
CA HIS A 147 -1.26 -1.88 -4.66
C HIS A 147 -0.41 -1.73 -5.92
N LYS A 148 0.51 -2.65 -6.12
CA LYS A 148 1.41 -2.68 -7.29
C LYS A 148 1.30 -4.04 -7.96
N PRO A 149 0.25 -4.27 -8.78
CA PRO A 149 0.11 -5.51 -9.52
C PRO A 149 1.16 -5.61 -10.63
N ILE A 150 1.55 -6.84 -10.90
CA ILE A 150 2.34 -7.20 -12.07
C ILE A 150 1.59 -8.28 -12.82
N VAL A 151 1.45 -8.09 -14.13
CA VAL A 151 0.98 -9.11 -15.06
C VAL A 151 2.08 -9.32 -16.09
N GLN A 152 2.44 -10.56 -16.31
CA GLN A 152 3.56 -10.91 -17.16
C GLN A 152 3.23 -12.12 -18.01
N MET A 153 3.67 -12.11 -19.26
CA MET A 153 3.65 -13.24 -20.14
C MET A 153 5.06 -13.52 -20.63
N ASN A 154 5.55 -14.71 -20.34
CA ASN A 154 6.84 -15.18 -20.77
C ASN A 154 6.66 -16.15 -21.93
N TRP A 155 7.52 -16.04 -22.91
CA TRP A 155 7.67 -16.99 -23.97
C TRP A 155 9.09 -17.51 -23.99
N TYR A 156 9.22 -18.82 -23.81
CA TYR A 156 10.48 -19.56 -23.89
C TYR A 156 10.45 -20.39 -25.17
N SER A 157 11.50 -20.30 -25.98
CA SER A 157 11.58 -20.99 -27.25
C SER A 157 12.99 -21.53 -27.51
N ASN A 158 13.07 -22.79 -27.90
CA ASN A 158 14.25 -23.35 -28.54
C ASN A 158 14.09 -23.09 -30.04
N LEU A 159 14.81 -22.12 -30.57
CA LEU A 159 14.72 -21.75 -31.98
C LEU A 159 15.37 -22.79 -32.87
N ASN A 160 16.45 -23.41 -32.38
CA ASN A 160 17.13 -24.56 -32.94
C ASN A 160 18.09 -25.16 -31.90
N ASP A 161 18.90 -26.17 -32.27
CA ASP A 161 19.79 -26.87 -31.35
C ASP A 161 20.86 -25.97 -30.71
N SER A 162 21.16 -24.81 -31.28
CA SER A 162 22.17 -23.88 -30.79
C SER A 162 21.61 -22.54 -30.29
N MET A 163 20.31 -22.32 -30.40
CA MET A 163 19.71 -21.01 -30.07
C MET A 163 18.46 -21.16 -29.20
N THR A 164 18.47 -20.44 -28.06
CA THR A 164 17.31 -20.34 -27.18
C THR A 164 16.91 -18.89 -27.00
N MET A 165 15.61 -18.64 -26.86
CA MET A 165 15.04 -17.33 -26.64
C MET A 165 14.12 -17.33 -25.42
N ALA A 166 14.23 -16.28 -24.60
CA ALA A 166 13.29 -15.98 -23.54
C ALA A 166 12.81 -14.52 -23.71
N THR A 167 11.51 -14.36 -23.90
CA THR A 167 10.88 -13.03 -24.05
C THR A 167 9.81 -12.85 -23.00
N SER A 168 9.84 -11.72 -22.31
CA SER A 168 8.84 -11.32 -21.32
C SER A 168 8.13 -10.05 -21.78
N PHE A 169 6.82 -10.09 -21.81
CA PHE A 169 5.94 -8.94 -21.91
C PHE A 169 5.36 -8.68 -20.54
N TYR A 170 5.46 -7.47 -20.01
CA TYR A 170 4.92 -7.18 -18.69
C TYR A 170 4.19 -5.84 -18.62
N TYR A 171 3.22 -5.84 -17.75
CA TYR A 171 2.56 -4.64 -17.24
C TYR A 171 2.71 -4.59 -15.73
N SER A 172 3.20 -3.46 -15.21
CA SER A 172 3.19 -3.18 -13.78
C SER A 172 2.34 -1.95 -13.53
N GLY A 173 1.21 -2.14 -12.89
CA GLY A 173 0.40 -1.05 -12.37
C GLY A 173 0.89 -0.58 -11.01
N GLY A 174 0.36 0.53 -10.52
CA GLY A 174 0.61 1.01 -9.18
C GLY A 174 -0.36 2.10 -8.78
N GLU A 175 -1.03 1.88 -7.67
CA GLU A 175 -1.76 2.92 -6.94
C GLU A 175 -1.27 2.92 -5.51
N GLY A 176 -0.99 4.09 -5.00
CA GLY A 176 -0.52 4.22 -3.64
C GLY A 176 -0.62 5.64 -3.11
N GLY A 177 -0.43 5.74 -1.82
CA GLY A 177 -0.42 7.05 -1.21
C GLY A 177 -0.42 7.03 0.30
N GLY A 178 -0.32 8.21 0.90
CA GLY A 178 -0.33 8.42 2.33
C GLY A 178 -1.13 9.67 2.72
N SER A 179 -1.86 9.60 3.85
CA SER A 179 -2.56 10.76 4.39
C SER A 179 -1.67 11.58 5.31
N GLY A 180 -2.08 12.80 5.52
CA GLY A 180 -1.47 13.73 6.46
C GLY A 180 -2.30 14.99 6.61
N SER A 181 -1.96 15.79 7.60
CA SER A 181 -2.57 17.08 7.79
C SER A 181 -2.18 18.07 6.68
N ALA A 182 -3.11 18.94 6.34
CA ALA A 182 -2.86 20.18 5.62
C ALA A 182 -3.52 21.33 6.40
N GLY A 183 -2.76 22.39 6.61
CA GLY A 183 -3.16 23.46 7.52
C GLY A 183 -3.02 23.04 9.00
N SER A 184 -3.83 23.66 9.86
CA SER A 184 -3.75 23.50 11.31
C SER A 184 -4.81 22.53 11.84
N ILE A 185 -4.39 21.35 12.25
CA ILE A 185 -5.19 20.44 13.09
C ILE A 185 -4.88 20.78 14.55
N LEU A 186 -5.89 20.94 15.37
CA LEU A 186 -5.72 21.27 16.79
C LEU A 186 -5.10 20.10 17.57
N TRP A 187 -4.51 20.46 18.70
CA TRP A 187 -4.01 19.52 19.69
C TRP A 187 -4.91 19.56 20.92
N GLY A 188 -5.23 18.41 21.45
CA GLY A 188 -5.91 18.27 22.73
C GLY A 188 -4.93 18.24 23.92
N ASP A 189 -5.45 18.41 25.12
CA ASP A 189 -4.68 18.36 26.35
C ASP A 189 -4.15 16.95 26.67
N ASN A 190 -4.75 15.96 26.04
CA ASN A 190 -4.31 14.54 26.11
C ASN A 190 -3.09 14.23 25.23
N GLY A 191 -2.46 15.24 24.62
CA GLY A 191 -1.29 15.08 23.78
C GLY A 191 -1.55 14.50 22.39
N THR A 192 -2.81 14.28 22.01
CA THR A 192 -3.20 13.81 20.68
C THR A 192 -3.86 14.92 19.87
N ARG A 193 -4.13 14.64 18.60
CA ARG A 193 -4.92 15.53 17.75
C ARG A 193 -6.35 15.62 18.25
N ASP A 194 -6.86 16.84 18.41
CA ASP A 194 -8.27 17.10 18.68
C ASP A 194 -9.03 17.30 17.37
N TYR A 195 -9.60 16.22 16.87
CA TYR A 195 -10.36 16.26 15.63
C TYR A 195 -11.75 16.84 15.81
N ASP A 196 -12.39 16.64 16.97
CA ASP A 196 -13.70 17.22 17.27
C ASP A 196 -13.63 18.75 17.33
N ALA A 197 -12.67 19.30 18.05
CA ALA A 197 -12.44 20.75 18.10
C ALA A 197 -12.00 21.29 16.72
N THR A 198 -11.23 20.56 15.96
CA THR A 198 -10.83 20.96 14.61
C THR A 198 -12.05 21.02 13.69
N ILE A 199 -12.94 20.05 13.74
CA ILE A 199 -14.18 20.02 12.95
C ILE A 199 -15.08 21.19 13.38
N ALA A 200 -15.29 21.36 14.70
CA ALA A 200 -16.10 22.45 15.23
C ALA A 200 -15.57 23.82 14.80
N ARG A 201 -14.26 24.05 14.91
CA ARG A 201 -13.63 25.27 14.41
C ARG A 201 -13.83 25.48 12.92
N ASN A 202 -13.60 24.46 12.10
CA ASN A 202 -13.79 24.56 10.66
C ASN A 202 -15.24 24.91 10.30
N MET A 203 -16.20 24.41 11.07
CA MET A 203 -17.61 24.73 10.87
C MET A 203 -17.97 26.16 11.32
N SER A 204 -17.40 26.66 12.42
CA SER A 204 -17.65 27.97 12.98
C SER A 204 -16.94 29.09 12.23
N GLU A 205 -15.73 28.84 11.74
CA GLU A 205 -14.90 29.78 11.01
C GLU A 205 -15.04 29.64 9.48
N ALA A 206 -15.99 28.84 9.02
CA ALA A 206 -16.26 28.66 7.61
C ALA A 206 -16.59 30.00 6.97
N GLN A 207 -15.66 30.50 6.18
CA GLN A 207 -15.84 31.75 5.44
C GLN A 207 -16.21 31.46 4.00
N PHE A 208 -17.29 32.07 3.55
CA PHE A 208 -17.63 32.09 2.15
C PHE A 208 -16.65 33.00 1.42
N LYS A 209 -15.90 32.46 0.47
CA LYS A 209 -14.98 33.22 -0.34
C LYS A 209 -15.38 33.16 -1.80
N ASP A 210 -15.88 34.26 -2.33
CA ASP A 210 -16.07 34.58 -3.76
C ASP A 210 -16.37 33.39 -4.68
N GLY A 211 -17.49 32.72 -4.45
CA GLY A 211 -17.92 31.59 -5.31
C GLY A 211 -17.24 30.25 -5.09
N TYR A 212 -16.23 30.17 -4.24
CA TYR A 212 -15.47 28.93 -3.99
C TYR A 212 -15.93 28.12 -2.76
N GLY A 213 -16.93 28.59 -2.06
CA GLY A 213 -17.46 27.94 -0.86
C GLY A 213 -16.62 28.17 0.40
N TYR A 214 -16.86 27.35 1.42
CA TYR A 214 -16.23 27.50 2.73
C TYR A 214 -14.77 27.04 2.73
N GLN A 215 -13.91 27.79 3.41
CA GLN A 215 -12.53 27.42 3.65
C GLN A 215 -12.36 26.82 5.05
N SER A 216 -11.69 25.66 5.11
CA SER A 216 -11.30 25.02 6.37
C SER A 216 -9.85 25.34 6.69
N ARG A 217 -9.55 25.64 7.97
CA ARG A 217 -8.16 25.89 8.42
C ARG A 217 -7.32 24.64 8.56
N GLY A 218 -7.94 23.49 8.79
CA GLY A 218 -7.27 22.21 8.91
C GLY A 218 -8.06 21.09 8.26
N VAL A 219 -7.43 20.35 7.37
CA VAL A 219 -8.02 19.21 6.67
C VAL A 219 -7.03 18.05 6.63
N LEU A 220 -7.53 16.86 6.42
CA LEU A 220 -6.70 15.72 6.02
C LEU A 220 -6.59 15.71 4.50
N ARG A 221 -5.40 15.49 4.01
CA ARG A 221 -5.08 15.33 2.59
C ARG A 221 -4.52 13.97 2.30
N GLY A 222 -4.80 13.44 1.13
CA GLY A 222 -4.14 12.28 0.57
C GLY A 222 -3.07 12.69 -0.46
N SER A 223 -1.84 12.22 -0.28
CA SER A 223 -0.85 12.23 -1.36
C SER A 223 -1.03 10.97 -2.18
N ARG A 224 -1.21 11.12 -3.50
CA ARG A 224 -1.46 10.04 -4.44
C ARG A 224 -0.24 9.84 -5.32
N ASN A 225 0.14 8.57 -5.50
CA ASN A 225 1.22 8.15 -6.38
C ASN A 225 0.71 6.99 -7.23
N ASN A 226 0.38 7.29 -8.47
CA ASN A 226 -0.06 6.29 -9.43
C ASN A 226 1.03 6.08 -10.47
N GLN A 227 1.19 4.85 -10.92
CA GLN A 227 2.12 4.54 -11.99
C GLN A 227 1.60 3.41 -12.86
N SER A 228 1.99 3.42 -14.11
CA SER A 228 1.84 2.28 -15.03
C SER A 228 3.12 2.14 -15.84
N THR A 229 3.56 0.91 -16.01
CA THR A 229 4.75 0.58 -16.79
C THR A 229 4.42 -0.59 -17.70
N PHE A 230 4.72 -0.46 -18.98
CA PHE A 230 4.72 -1.54 -19.94
C PHE A 230 6.14 -1.80 -20.40
N GLY A 231 6.50 -3.06 -20.55
CA GLY A 231 7.82 -3.39 -21.02
C GLY A 231 7.88 -4.73 -21.73
N ILE A 232 8.94 -4.86 -22.52
CA ILE A 232 9.34 -6.07 -23.22
C ILE A 232 10.82 -6.27 -22.90
N MET A 233 11.15 -7.45 -22.41
CA MET A 233 12.52 -7.90 -22.28
C MET A 233 12.69 -9.15 -23.11
N SER A 234 13.75 -9.24 -23.91
CA SER A 234 14.07 -10.42 -24.68
C SER A 234 15.54 -10.76 -24.53
N LYS A 235 15.83 -12.02 -24.33
CA LYS A 235 17.17 -12.59 -24.27
C LYS A 235 17.28 -13.70 -25.30
N LEU A 236 18.28 -13.62 -26.15
CA LEU A 236 18.66 -14.66 -27.09
C LEU A 236 20.01 -15.19 -26.70
N GLU A 237 20.14 -16.47 -26.51
CA GLU A 237 21.42 -17.18 -26.25
C GLU A 237 21.76 -18.03 -27.47
N GLN A 238 22.98 -17.91 -27.93
CA GLN A 238 23.50 -18.66 -29.06
C GLN A 238 24.80 -19.38 -28.67
N ASP A 239 24.83 -20.69 -28.82
CA ASP A 239 26.04 -21.46 -28.75
C ASP A 239 26.74 -21.38 -30.12
N MET A 240 27.95 -20.84 -30.12
CA MET A 240 28.78 -20.68 -31.31
C MET A 240 29.72 -21.85 -31.51
N GLY A 241 29.66 -22.85 -30.64
CA GLY A 241 30.58 -23.98 -30.61
C GLY A 241 31.94 -23.63 -29.96
N ASN A 242 32.78 -24.64 -29.78
CA ASN A 242 34.13 -24.54 -29.19
C ASN A 242 34.15 -23.84 -27.79
N GLY A 243 33.06 -23.99 -27.02
CA GLY A 243 32.94 -23.41 -25.70
C GLY A 243 32.64 -21.89 -25.70
N LEU A 244 32.29 -21.30 -26.83
CA LEU A 244 31.87 -19.92 -26.96
C LEU A 244 30.34 -19.84 -27.02
N SER A 245 29.73 -19.02 -26.12
CA SER A 245 28.34 -18.64 -26.20
C SER A 245 28.20 -17.13 -26.26
N VAL A 246 27.17 -16.65 -26.96
CA VAL A 246 26.86 -15.21 -27.11
C VAL A 246 25.44 -14.99 -26.64
N THR A 247 25.25 -13.95 -25.81
CA THR A 247 23.95 -13.52 -25.35
C THR A 247 23.63 -12.14 -25.92
N TYR A 248 22.47 -12.02 -26.56
CA TYR A 248 21.89 -10.75 -27.00
C TYR A 248 20.73 -10.40 -26.06
N GLY A 249 20.62 -9.14 -25.68
CA GLY A 249 19.55 -8.65 -24.81
C GLY A 249 18.85 -7.42 -25.40
N LEU A 250 17.55 -7.36 -25.21
CA LEU A 250 16.71 -6.20 -25.53
C LEU A 250 15.84 -5.89 -24.32
N ASP A 251 15.84 -4.63 -23.84
CA ASP A 251 14.91 -4.13 -22.81
C ASP A 251 14.31 -2.81 -23.33
N ILE A 252 13.00 -2.83 -23.53
CA ILE A 252 12.22 -1.65 -23.94
C ILE A 252 11.10 -1.47 -22.92
N ARG A 253 10.98 -0.27 -22.35
CA ARG A 253 9.90 0.03 -21.41
C ARG A 253 9.43 1.48 -21.55
N THR A 254 8.16 1.67 -21.22
CA THR A 254 7.55 2.99 -21.06
C THR A 254 6.82 3.06 -19.74
N ALA A 255 6.86 4.22 -19.10
CA ALA A 255 6.20 4.42 -17.81
C ALA A 255 5.48 5.76 -17.77
N LYS A 256 4.31 5.76 -17.12
CA LYS A 256 3.58 6.95 -16.72
C LYS A 256 3.54 7.01 -15.20
N VAL A 257 3.88 8.16 -14.63
CA VAL A 257 3.83 8.41 -13.18
C VAL A 257 2.98 9.66 -12.94
N GLU A 258 2.08 9.57 -11.97
CA GLU A 258 1.19 10.66 -11.57
C GLU A 258 1.32 10.89 -10.07
N HIS A 259 1.64 12.13 -9.70
CA HIS A 259 1.68 12.58 -8.31
C HIS A 259 0.70 13.73 -8.13
N TYR A 260 -0.24 13.58 -7.20
CA TYR A 260 -1.21 14.62 -6.89
C TYR A 260 -1.68 14.55 -5.44
N ARG A 261 -2.33 15.62 -5.00
CA ARG A 261 -2.97 15.71 -3.68
C ARG A 261 -4.48 15.73 -3.85
N GLN A 262 -5.16 14.99 -2.98
CA GLN A 262 -6.60 14.91 -2.90
C GLN A 262 -7.07 15.32 -1.50
#